data_b322df1479c13ae7795c13001a9b3f3f
#
_entry.id   b322df1479c13ae7795c13001a9b3f3f
#
_cell.length_a   1.000
_cell.length_b   1.000
_cell.length_c   1.000
_cell.angle_alpha   90.00
_cell.angle_beta   90.00
_cell.angle_gamma   90.00
#
_symmetry.space_group_name_H-M   'P 1'
#
loop_
_entity.id
_entity.type
_entity.pdbx_description
1 polymer ?
#
loop_
_entity_poly.entity_id
_entity_poly.type
_entity_poly.pdbx_seq_one_letter_code
_entity_poly.pdbx_strand_id
1 'polypeptide(L)'
;METHLIQIFSFWITSFLVWFILAPWYINILKKAKLGKQIRENATIWKATEFFKLHKDKVWTPTMWGALILWTVFLMVFMSMILQWFWIIDNSLLNRSETYLILFTLFTVWILWAIDDFMNIKWIWKTKWLSARFKMFWLVIFSVLWALWFYFKLWWWDIWLNLWFINEISLWFWFIPLFVFVIIASANSVNITDWLDWLAWWLLLFAYAVYTYITFDRELYLLSALCVSIIWALIAFLWFNVKPAKFYMWDMWSLSLWAALWIIAMITNTIFILFIIWAIFIFNTLSVIIQLTSKKLRKGKKIFRIAPFHHHLEAIGWSEETVVFRLWLIWMIFSIFGVMFYILQK
;
A
#
# COMPACT_ATOMS: atom_id res chain seq x y z
N MET A 1 -10.23 -28.21 5.46
CA MET A 1 -8.95 -27.62 5.00
C MET A 1 -8.84 -27.67 3.47
N GLU A 2 -9.03 -28.83 2.82
CA GLU A 2 -8.93 -28.96 1.35
C GLU A 2 -9.92 -28.05 0.59
N THR A 3 -11.17 -27.99 1.01
CA THR A 3 -12.20 -27.13 0.42
C THR A 3 -11.81 -25.65 0.46
N HIS A 4 -11.24 -25.17 1.56
CA HIS A 4 -10.77 -23.79 1.70
C HIS A 4 -9.56 -23.50 0.83
N LEU A 5 -8.65 -24.46 0.68
CA LEU A 5 -7.51 -24.33 -0.25
C LEU A 5 -7.99 -24.22 -1.70
N ILE A 6 -8.93 -25.09 -2.12
CA ILE A 6 -9.52 -25.02 -3.46
C ILE A 6 -10.20 -23.66 -3.68
N GLN A 7 -10.93 -23.17 -2.71
CA GLN A 7 -11.55 -21.84 -2.75
C GLN A 7 -10.51 -20.72 -2.92
N ILE A 8 -9.45 -20.73 -2.11
CA ILE A 8 -8.36 -19.74 -2.20
C ILE A 8 -7.69 -19.80 -3.57
N PHE A 9 -7.37 -20.98 -4.08
CA PHE A 9 -6.75 -21.14 -5.41
C PHE A 9 -7.68 -20.72 -6.55
N SER A 10 -8.98 -20.98 -6.45
CA SER A 10 -9.95 -20.53 -7.47
C SER A 10 -10.04 -19.00 -7.52
N PHE A 11 -10.08 -18.32 -6.37
CA PHE A 11 -10.02 -16.86 -6.31
C PHE A 11 -8.71 -16.31 -6.87
N TRP A 12 -7.59 -16.95 -6.59
CA TRP A 12 -6.30 -16.62 -7.17
C TRP A 12 -6.34 -16.60 -8.71
N ILE A 13 -6.63 -17.77 -9.32
CA ILE A 13 -6.62 -17.92 -10.79
C ILE A 13 -7.60 -16.94 -11.43
N THR A 14 -8.80 -16.82 -10.88
CA THR A 14 -9.83 -15.92 -11.40
C THR A 14 -9.39 -14.44 -11.32
N SER A 15 -8.83 -14.02 -10.21
CA SER A 15 -8.33 -12.65 -10.04
C SER A 15 -7.25 -12.30 -11.08
N PHE A 16 -6.28 -13.20 -11.27
CA PHE A 16 -5.23 -13.02 -12.29
C PHE A 16 -5.80 -12.93 -13.69
N LEU A 17 -6.66 -13.88 -14.08
CA LEU A 17 -7.22 -13.93 -15.44
C LEU A 17 -8.09 -12.71 -15.73
N VAL A 18 -8.97 -12.34 -14.81
CA VAL A 18 -9.83 -11.15 -14.95
C VAL A 18 -8.98 -9.91 -15.19
N TRP A 19 -7.96 -9.69 -14.34
CA TRP A 19 -7.11 -8.54 -14.46
C TRP A 19 -6.33 -8.56 -15.79
N PHE A 20 -5.73 -9.70 -16.13
CA PHE A 20 -4.90 -9.84 -17.33
C PHE A 20 -5.68 -9.62 -18.62
N ILE A 21 -6.94 -10.09 -18.68
CA ILE A 21 -7.83 -9.87 -19.81
C ILE A 21 -8.30 -8.41 -19.92
N LEU A 22 -8.64 -7.79 -18.79
CA LEU A 22 -9.16 -6.42 -18.79
C LEU A 22 -8.06 -5.36 -18.98
N ALA A 23 -6.82 -5.66 -18.64
CA ALA A 23 -5.71 -4.70 -18.68
C ALA A 23 -5.51 -4.05 -20.07
N PRO A 24 -5.41 -4.78 -21.19
CA PRO A 24 -5.19 -4.15 -22.49
C PRO A 24 -6.31 -3.20 -22.91
N TRP A 25 -7.56 -3.56 -22.60
CA TRP A 25 -8.73 -2.74 -22.89
C TRP A 25 -8.71 -1.45 -22.06
N TYR A 26 -8.42 -1.56 -20.75
CA TYR A 26 -8.33 -0.43 -19.85
C TYR A 26 -7.16 0.51 -20.23
N ILE A 27 -6.00 -0.02 -20.66
CA ILE A 27 -4.87 0.75 -21.22
C ILE A 27 -5.36 1.67 -22.34
N ASN A 28 -6.13 1.13 -23.27
CA ASN A 28 -6.62 1.88 -24.41
C ASN A 28 -7.58 2.99 -23.99
N ILE A 29 -8.42 2.77 -22.98
CA ILE A 29 -9.31 3.81 -22.42
C ILE A 29 -8.49 4.96 -21.83
N LEU A 30 -7.50 4.68 -20.98
CA LEU A 30 -6.68 5.70 -20.35
C LEU A 30 -5.87 6.53 -21.35
N LYS A 31 -5.31 5.87 -22.38
CA LYS A 31 -4.61 6.56 -23.47
C LYS A 31 -5.53 7.49 -24.25
N LYS A 32 -6.75 7.04 -24.60
CA LYS A 32 -7.77 7.86 -25.27
C LYS A 32 -8.20 9.05 -24.41
N ALA A 33 -8.33 8.84 -23.12
CA ALA A 33 -8.72 9.88 -22.16
C ALA A 33 -7.57 10.88 -21.86
N LYS A 34 -6.34 10.66 -22.39
CA LYS A 34 -5.15 11.49 -22.16
C LYS A 34 -4.83 11.71 -20.68
N LEU A 35 -5.06 10.68 -19.86
CA LEU A 35 -4.81 10.70 -18.42
C LEU A 35 -3.35 10.36 -18.12
N GLY A 36 -2.43 11.30 -18.38
CA GLY A 36 -0.99 11.13 -18.20
C GLY A 36 -0.38 12.08 -17.17
N LYS A 37 0.69 11.64 -16.51
CA LYS A 37 1.39 12.41 -15.47
C LYS A 37 2.29 13.49 -16.10
N GLN A 38 2.27 14.69 -15.50
CA GLN A 38 3.25 15.73 -15.75
C GLN A 38 4.26 15.76 -14.60
N ILE A 39 5.56 15.62 -14.92
CA ILE A 39 6.64 15.74 -13.94
C ILE A 39 7.05 17.21 -13.86
N ARG A 40 7.21 17.75 -12.65
CA ARG A 40 7.55 19.16 -12.42
C ARG A 40 9.03 19.36 -12.15
N GLU A 41 9.56 20.47 -12.68
CA GLU A 41 10.90 20.94 -12.36
C GLU A 41 11.01 21.52 -10.94
N ASN A 42 9.90 22.08 -10.42
CA ASN A 42 9.85 22.70 -9.10
C ASN A 42 9.05 21.83 -8.13
N ALA A 43 9.69 21.33 -7.09
CA ALA A 43 9.00 20.75 -5.94
C ALA A 43 8.42 21.87 -5.05
N THR A 44 7.48 21.52 -4.18
CA THR A 44 6.73 22.48 -3.33
C THR A 44 7.61 23.31 -2.39
N ILE A 45 8.82 22.84 -2.08
CA ILE A 45 9.73 23.44 -1.09
C ILE A 45 11.12 23.79 -1.69
N TRP A 46 11.52 23.17 -2.84
CA TRP A 46 12.82 23.41 -3.50
C TRP A 46 12.80 23.02 -4.98
N LYS A 47 13.84 23.44 -5.72
CA LYS A 47 14.05 23.01 -7.11
C LYS A 47 14.48 21.54 -7.14
N ALA A 48 13.73 20.71 -7.85
CA ALA A 48 13.98 19.27 -8.00
C ALA A 48 14.76 18.95 -9.31
N THR A 49 15.73 19.77 -9.63
CA THR A 49 16.44 19.72 -10.92
C THR A 49 17.15 18.39 -11.19
N GLU A 50 17.75 17.76 -10.19
CA GLU A 50 18.41 16.46 -10.36
C GLU A 50 17.39 15.34 -10.56
N PHE A 51 16.29 15.34 -9.81
CA PHE A 51 15.20 14.39 -9.99
C PHE A 51 14.56 14.51 -11.39
N PHE A 52 14.29 15.73 -11.83
CA PHE A 52 13.74 15.98 -13.17
C PHE A 52 14.65 15.47 -14.28
N LYS A 53 15.99 15.65 -14.15
CA LYS A 53 16.96 15.14 -15.12
C LYS A 53 16.95 13.62 -15.24
N LEU A 54 16.80 12.91 -14.10
CA LEU A 54 16.80 11.44 -14.06
C LEU A 54 15.51 10.84 -14.64
N HIS A 55 14.37 11.55 -14.53
CA HIS A 55 13.05 10.99 -14.83
C HIS A 55 12.26 11.74 -15.93
N LYS A 56 12.89 12.62 -16.72
CA LYS A 56 12.23 13.39 -17.78
C LYS A 56 11.49 12.52 -18.83
N ASP A 57 11.99 11.32 -19.07
CA ASP A 57 11.42 10.40 -20.07
C ASP A 57 10.11 9.72 -19.60
N LYS A 58 9.75 9.89 -18.31
CA LYS A 58 8.51 9.36 -17.71
C LYS A 58 7.29 10.29 -17.88
N VAL A 59 7.45 11.42 -18.57
CA VAL A 59 6.35 12.39 -18.81
C VAL A 59 5.31 11.77 -19.75
N TRP A 60 4.00 12.03 -19.44
CA TRP A 60 2.86 11.53 -20.19
C TRP A 60 2.54 10.02 -20.06
N THR A 61 3.24 9.29 -19.21
CA THR A 61 2.84 7.91 -18.93
C THR A 61 1.43 7.89 -18.30
N PRO A 62 0.50 7.06 -18.83
CA PRO A 62 -0.87 6.98 -18.31
C PRO A 62 -0.92 6.66 -16.82
N THR A 63 -1.90 7.24 -16.11
CA THR A 63 -2.10 7.09 -14.66
C THR A 63 -3.50 6.55 -14.36
N MET A 64 -3.87 6.38 -13.07
CA MET A 64 -5.18 5.85 -12.60
C MET A 64 -5.39 4.35 -12.84
N TRP A 65 -4.32 3.59 -12.95
CA TRP A 65 -4.44 2.14 -13.17
C TRP A 65 -4.93 1.34 -11.96
N GLY A 66 -4.72 1.90 -10.80
CA GLY A 66 -5.20 1.30 -9.60
C GLY A 66 -6.70 0.99 -9.60
N ALA A 67 -7.53 1.74 -10.33
CA ALA A 67 -8.94 1.44 -10.46
C ALA A 67 -9.21 0.00 -10.91
N LEU A 68 -8.34 -0.59 -11.73
CA LEU A 68 -8.50 -1.97 -12.18
C LEU A 68 -8.30 -3.00 -11.05
N ILE A 69 -7.40 -2.75 -10.09
CA ILE A 69 -7.22 -3.66 -8.94
C ILE A 69 -8.48 -3.67 -8.07
N LEU A 70 -9.07 -2.51 -7.76
CA LEU A 70 -10.34 -2.47 -7.03
C LEU A 70 -11.48 -3.14 -7.80
N TRP A 71 -11.59 -2.82 -9.08
CA TRP A 71 -12.57 -3.49 -9.91
C TRP A 71 -12.41 -5.00 -9.85
N THR A 72 -11.17 -5.51 -9.88
CA THR A 72 -10.90 -6.93 -9.72
C THR A 72 -11.32 -7.42 -8.34
N VAL A 73 -10.96 -6.71 -7.25
CA VAL A 73 -11.35 -7.08 -5.89
C VAL A 73 -12.88 -7.08 -5.74
N PHE A 74 -13.57 -6.03 -6.20
CA PHE A 74 -15.04 -5.98 -6.15
C PHE A 74 -15.69 -7.04 -7.02
N LEU A 75 -15.15 -7.32 -8.19
CA LEU A 75 -15.65 -8.39 -9.05
C LEU A 75 -15.46 -9.76 -8.39
N MET A 76 -14.34 -9.99 -7.71
CA MET A 76 -14.12 -11.22 -6.91
C MET A 76 -15.11 -11.34 -5.77
N VAL A 77 -15.40 -10.24 -5.07
CA VAL A 77 -16.43 -10.20 -4.02
C VAL A 77 -17.79 -10.53 -4.60
N PHE A 78 -18.18 -9.89 -5.69
CA PHE A 78 -19.46 -10.13 -6.37
C PHE A 78 -19.57 -11.56 -6.89
N MET A 79 -18.54 -12.08 -7.54
CA MET A 79 -18.47 -13.47 -7.97
C MET A 79 -18.61 -14.45 -6.81
N SER A 80 -17.99 -14.16 -5.67
CA SER A 80 -18.14 -15.00 -4.47
C SER A 80 -19.59 -15.05 -3.98
N MET A 81 -20.32 -13.93 -4.05
CA MET A 81 -21.75 -13.90 -3.70
C MET A 81 -22.59 -14.73 -4.66
N ILE A 82 -22.33 -14.64 -5.97
CA ILE A 82 -23.03 -15.45 -6.98
C ILE A 82 -22.76 -16.93 -6.75
N LEU A 83 -21.49 -17.31 -6.54
CA LEU A 83 -21.12 -18.71 -6.31
C LEU A 83 -21.76 -19.26 -5.03
N GLN A 84 -21.89 -18.45 -3.98
CA GLN A 84 -22.63 -18.82 -2.79
C GLN A 84 -24.14 -18.95 -3.06
N TRP A 85 -24.72 -18.06 -3.83
CA TRP A 85 -26.13 -18.13 -4.21
C TRP A 85 -26.47 -19.44 -4.95
N PHE A 86 -25.55 -19.92 -5.80
CA PHE A 86 -25.68 -21.19 -6.50
C PHE A 86 -25.19 -22.41 -5.70
N TRP A 87 -24.91 -22.27 -4.41
CA TRP A 87 -24.44 -23.34 -3.49
C TRP A 87 -23.13 -24.01 -3.97
N ILE A 88 -22.33 -23.32 -4.78
CA ILE A 88 -21.03 -23.81 -5.25
C ILE A 88 -19.96 -23.64 -4.16
N ILE A 89 -20.07 -22.58 -3.33
CA ILE A 89 -19.25 -22.35 -2.16
C ILE A 89 -20.11 -22.09 -0.93
N ASP A 90 -19.66 -22.50 0.23
CA ASP A 90 -20.40 -22.35 1.50
C ASP A 90 -20.43 -20.90 1.97
N ASN A 91 -19.36 -20.15 1.75
CA ASN A 91 -19.17 -18.80 2.26
C ASN A 91 -18.60 -17.86 1.21
N SER A 92 -19.27 -16.70 1.00
CA SER A 92 -18.73 -15.60 0.19
C SER A 92 -17.72 -14.78 0.97
N LEU A 93 -16.97 -13.94 0.26
CA LEU A 93 -16.04 -12.98 0.87
C LEU A 93 -16.73 -11.97 1.80
N LEU A 94 -18.06 -11.86 1.74
CA LEU A 94 -18.85 -10.97 2.61
C LEU A 94 -19.47 -11.66 3.83
N ASN A 95 -19.19 -12.93 4.08
CA ASN A 95 -19.83 -13.63 5.22
C ASN A 95 -19.23 -13.28 6.59
N ARG A 96 -18.11 -12.57 6.62
CA ARG A 96 -17.45 -12.17 7.88
C ARG A 96 -17.30 -10.65 7.99
N SER A 97 -17.52 -10.14 9.19
CA SER A 97 -17.37 -8.71 9.52
C SER A 97 -15.97 -8.16 9.22
N GLU A 98 -14.94 -8.98 9.38
CA GLU A 98 -13.54 -8.61 9.14
C GLU A 98 -13.32 -8.22 7.67
N THR A 99 -13.93 -8.96 6.74
CA THR A 99 -13.83 -8.68 5.31
C THR A 99 -14.54 -7.38 4.93
N TYR A 100 -15.72 -7.10 5.51
CA TYR A 100 -16.40 -5.82 5.30
C TYR A 100 -15.54 -4.62 5.71
N LEU A 101 -14.87 -4.74 6.84
CA LEU A 101 -14.05 -3.67 7.37
C LEU A 101 -12.93 -3.31 6.39
N ILE A 102 -12.27 -4.33 5.83
CA ILE A 102 -11.19 -4.14 4.87
C ILE A 102 -11.70 -3.58 3.55
N LEU A 103 -12.81 -4.11 3.02
CA LEU A 103 -13.41 -3.62 1.78
C LEU A 103 -13.91 -2.17 1.94
N PHE A 104 -14.51 -1.84 3.07
CA PHE A 104 -14.91 -0.48 3.38
C PHE A 104 -13.71 0.46 3.46
N THR A 105 -12.60 0.02 4.09
CA THR A 105 -11.35 0.79 4.14
C THR A 105 -10.77 1.01 2.76
N LEU A 106 -10.66 -0.05 1.96
CA LEU A 106 -10.20 0.02 0.58
C LEU A 106 -11.01 1.06 -0.21
N PHE A 107 -12.33 0.99 -0.13
CA PHE A 107 -13.22 1.85 -0.89
C PHE A 107 -13.19 3.32 -0.43
N THR A 108 -13.23 3.57 0.87
CA THR A 108 -13.26 4.94 1.42
C THR A 108 -11.96 5.67 1.21
N VAL A 109 -10.82 4.99 1.43
CA VAL A 109 -9.50 5.57 1.16
C VAL A 109 -9.32 5.78 -0.34
N TRP A 110 -9.78 4.87 -1.17
CA TRP A 110 -9.74 5.02 -2.61
C TRP A 110 -10.54 6.24 -3.10
N ILE A 111 -11.78 6.42 -2.66
CA ILE A 111 -12.59 7.60 -3.04
C ILE A 111 -11.86 8.89 -2.68
N LEU A 112 -11.32 8.97 -1.46
CA LEU A 112 -10.62 10.16 -0.99
C LEU A 112 -9.48 10.56 -1.93
N TRP A 113 -8.65 9.59 -2.32
CA TRP A 113 -7.50 9.84 -3.16
C TRP A 113 -7.84 9.90 -4.65
N ALA A 114 -8.93 9.22 -5.09
CA ALA A 114 -9.45 9.35 -6.45
C ALA A 114 -9.89 10.77 -6.77
N ILE A 115 -10.49 11.45 -5.80
CA ILE A 115 -10.88 12.85 -5.91
C ILE A 115 -9.63 13.72 -6.10
N ASP A 116 -8.57 13.50 -5.32
CA ASP A 116 -7.30 14.24 -5.45
C ASP A 116 -6.65 14.03 -6.83
N ASP A 117 -6.54 12.78 -7.27
CA ASP A 117 -5.95 12.45 -8.57
C ASP A 117 -6.76 13.03 -9.74
N PHE A 118 -8.10 12.97 -9.66
CA PHE A 118 -8.97 13.54 -10.65
C PHE A 118 -8.85 15.08 -10.75
N MET A 119 -8.81 15.75 -9.60
CA MET A 119 -8.62 17.20 -9.54
C MET A 119 -7.25 17.62 -10.08
N ASN A 120 -6.24 16.81 -9.85
CA ASN A 120 -4.88 17.01 -10.34
C ASN A 120 -4.81 16.91 -11.88
N ILE A 121 -5.51 15.94 -12.48
CA ILE A 121 -5.53 15.74 -13.93
C ILE A 121 -6.29 16.87 -14.64
N LYS A 122 -7.48 17.26 -14.14
CA LYS A 122 -8.34 18.27 -14.79
C LYS A 122 -7.98 19.72 -14.52
N TRP A 123 -6.96 20.00 -13.67
CA TRP A 123 -6.52 21.36 -13.36
C TRP A 123 -7.64 22.29 -12.86
N ILE A 124 -8.60 21.77 -12.11
CA ILE A 124 -9.82 22.47 -11.72
C ILE A 124 -9.54 23.63 -10.77
N TRP A 125 -8.43 23.62 -10.02
CA TRP A 125 -8.09 24.65 -9.04
C TRP A 125 -6.78 25.38 -9.41
N LYS A 126 -6.66 26.65 -8.96
CA LYS A 126 -5.42 27.47 -9.15
C LYS A 126 -4.14 26.78 -8.68
N THR A 127 -4.24 25.89 -7.68
CA THR A 127 -3.12 25.13 -7.11
C THR A 127 -2.85 23.79 -7.79
N LYS A 128 -3.70 23.37 -8.72
CA LYS A 128 -3.56 22.11 -9.51
C LYS A 128 -3.66 20.80 -8.73
N TRP A 129 -3.81 20.84 -7.40
CA TRP A 129 -4.02 19.71 -6.47
C TRP A 129 -4.56 20.18 -5.12
N LEU A 130 -5.04 19.21 -4.34
CA LEU A 130 -5.36 19.47 -2.95
C LEU A 130 -4.09 19.87 -2.20
N SER A 131 -4.16 20.91 -1.38
CA SER A 131 -3.01 21.31 -0.59
C SER A 131 -2.58 20.18 0.36
N ALA A 132 -1.28 20.08 0.66
CA ALA A 132 -0.78 19.08 1.61
C ALA A 132 -1.50 19.15 2.97
N ARG A 133 -1.93 20.36 3.38
CA ARG A 133 -2.73 20.57 4.61
C ARG A 133 -4.10 19.93 4.51
N PHE A 134 -4.77 20.03 3.36
CA PHE A 134 -6.09 19.46 3.14
C PHE A 134 -6.02 17.91 3.11
N LYS A 135 -5.02 17.36 2.43
CA LYS A 135 -4.75 15.92 2.44
C LYS A 135 -4.50 15.40 3.86
N MET A 136 -3.65 16.10 4.61
CA MET A 136 -3.36 15.75 6.00
C MET A 136 -4.60 15.83 6.89
N PHE A 137 -5.44 16.84 6.71
CA PHE A 137 -6.69 16.99 7.46
C PHE A 137 -7.62 15.77 7.28
N TRP A 138 -7.85 15.35 6.04
CA TRP A 138 -8.69 14.17 5.76
C TRP A 138 -8.06 12.87 6.25
N LEU A 139 -6.74 12.74 6.12
CA LEU A 139 -6.02 11.58 6.63
C LEU A 139 -6.12 11.49 8.17
N VAL A 140 -6.03 12.61 8.86
CA VAL A 140 -6.24 12.67 10.33
C VAL A 140 -7.68 12.28 10.69
N ILE A 141 -8.69 12.86 10.03
CA ILE A 141 -10.10 12.51 10.28
C ILE A 141 -10.32 11.01 10.08
N PHE A 142 -9.87 10.48 8.95
CA PHE A 142 -9.97 9.06 8.66
C PHE A 142 -9.31 8.20 9.75
N SER A 143 -8.08 8.54 10.12
CA SER A 143 -7.33 7.80 11.14
C SER A 143 -8.01 7.86 12.51
N VAL A 144 -8.55 9.02 12.90
CA VAL A 144 -9.28 9.19 14.17
C VAL A 144 -10.57 8.37 14.17
N LEU A 145 -11.37 8.42 13.09
CA LEU A 145 -12.61 7.63 13.00
C LEU A 145 -12.33 6.13 13.14
N TRP A 146 -11.27 5.63 12.49
CA TRP A 146 -10.87 4.23 12.62
C TRP A 146 -10.33 3.91 14.01
N ALA A 147 -9.49 4.76 14.60
CA ALA A 147 -8.99 4.57 15.95
C ALA A 147 -10.13 4.48 16.97
N LEU A 148 -11.14 5.36 16.85
CA LEU A 148 -12.33 5.34 17.69
C LEU A 148 -13.17 4.08 17.47
N TRP A 149 -13.32 3.64 16.20
CA TRP A 149 -14.02 2.41 15.88
C TRP A 149 -13.34 1.19 16.53
N PHE A 150 -12.03 1.04 16.39
CA PHE A 150 -11.29 -0.04 17.02
C PHE A 150 -11.38 0.03 18.54
N TYR A 151 -11.24 1.22 19.10
CA TYR A 151 -11.26 1.42 20.55
C TYR A 151 -12.62 1.10 21.16
N PHE A 152 -13.71 1.70 20.64
CA PHE A 152 -15.04 1.59 21.26
C PHE A 152 -15.86 0.40 20.77
N LYS A 153 -15.69 -0.04 19.53
CA LYS A 153 -16.53 -1.11 18.97
C LYS A 153 -15.91 -2.48 19.08
N LEU A 154 -14.59 -2.56 18.92
CA LEU A 154 -13.87 -3.83 18.95
C LEU A 154 -13.12 -4.05 20.27
N TRP A 155 -13.11 -3.05 21.16
CA TRP A 155 -12.43 -3.11 22.46
C TRP A 155 -10.94 -3.44 22.33
N TRP A 156 -10.30 -2.95 21.28
CA TRP A 156 -8.92 -3.21 20.94
C TRP A 156 -8.03 -2.06 21.38
N TRP A 157 -7.48 -2.18 22.58
CA TRP A 157 -6.48 -1.25 23.13
C TRP A 157 -5.21 -1.95 23.56
N ASP A 158 -5.12 -3.29 23.39
CA ASP A 158 -3.97 -4.08 23.79
C ASP A 158 -3.21 -4.53 22.54
N ILE A 159 -1.88 -4.37 22.56
CA ILE A 159 -1.00 -4.88 21.53
C ILE A 159 -0.28 -6.08 22.08
N TRP A 160 -0.48 -7.23 21.46
CA TRP A 160 0.20 -8.46 21.85
C TRP A 160 1.60 -8.45 21.27
N LEU A 161 2.59 -8.40 22.18
CA LEU A 161 3.99 -8.56 21.92
C LEU A 161 4.44 -9.78 22.73
N ASN A 162 4.24 -10.97 22.22
CA ASN A 162 4.74 -12.18 22.89
C ASN A 162 6.27 -12.26 22.74
N LEU A 163 6.97 -11.31 23.35
CA LEU A 163 8.41 -11.34 23.54
C LEU A 163 8.69 -12.02 24.87
N TRP A 164 9.80 -12.70 25.02
CA TRP A 164 10.22 -13.45 26.22
C TRP A 164 9.99 -12.73 27.55
N PHE A 165 9.84 -11.41 27.55
CA PHE A 165 9.69 -10.57 28.74
C PHE A 165 8.38 -9.75 28.76
N ILE A 166 7.62 -9.67 27.64
CA ILE A 166 6.46 -8.80 27.50
C ILE A 166 5.40 -9.58 26.73
N ASN A 167 4.33 -9.99 27.39
CA ASN A 167 3.25 -10.74 26.75
C ASN A 167 2.19 -9.81 26.13
N GLU A 168 1.91 -8.70 26.78
CA GLU A 168 0.83 -7.78 26.38
C GLU A 168 1.17 -6.36 26.84
N ILE A 169 0.97 -5.39 25.98
CA ILE A 169 1.08 -3.97 26.30
C ILE A 169 -0.30 -3.35 26.21
N SER A 170 -0.89 -3.01 27.34
CA SER A 170 -2.14 -2.28 27.37
C SER A 170 -1.88 -0.80 27.16
N LEU A 171 -2.39 -0.27 26.05
CA LEU A 171 -2.20 1.13 25.66
C LEU A 171 -3.33 2.02 26.15
N TRP A 172 -4.50 1.46 26.49
CA TRP A 172 -5.66 2.23 26.89
C TRP A 172 -5.93 3.40 25.92
N PHE A 173 -6.19 4.59 26.46
CA PHE A 173 -6.46 5.77 25.63
C PHE A 173 -5.27 6.18 24.74
N TRP A 174 -4.02 5.78 25.03
CA TRP A 174 -2.85 5.99 24.18
C TRP A 174 -2.90 5.22 22.86
N PHE A 175 -3.77 4.23 22.77
CA PHE A 175 -4.05 3.51 21.52
C PHE A 175 -4.49 4.49 20.42
N ILE A 176 -5.40 5.43 20.72
CA ILE A 176 -5.95 6.36 19.73
C ILE A 176 -4.85 7.23 19.10
N PRO A 177 -4.05 8.01 19.87
CA PRO A 177 -3.00 8.83 19.25
C PRO A 177 -1.91 7.98 18.59
N LEU A 178 -1.56 6.81 19.11
CA LEU A 178 -0.61 5.91 18.48
C LEU A 178 -1.14 5.40 17.14
N PHE A 179 -2.39 4.94 17.09
CA PHE A 179 -3.02 4.47 15.85
C PHE A 179 -3.06 5.57 14.79
N VAL A 180 -3.49 6.77 15.17
CA VAL A 180 -3.51 7.93 14.26
C VAL A 180 -2.11 8.24 13.73
N PHE A 181 -1.11 8.26 14.62
CA PHE A 181 0.28 8.48 14.23
C PHE A 181 0.77 7.42 13.23
N VAL A 182 0.51 6.16 13.51
CA VAL A 182 0.93 5.04 12.68
C VAL A 182 0.30 5.10 11.29
N ILE A 183 -1.01 5.34 11.18
CA ILE A 183 -1.69 5.46 9.88
C ILE A 183 -1.15 6.65 9.08
N ILE A 184 -0.97 7.80 9.72
CA ILE A 184 -0.42 8.99 9.04
C ILE A 184 1.03 8.76 8.60
N ALA A 185 1.87 8.21 9.48
CA ALA A 185 3.26 7.91 9.17
C ALA A 185 3.37 6.90 8.03
N SER A 186 2.51 5.86 8.03
CA SER A 186 2.49 4.84 7.00
C SER A 186 2.07 5.39 5.65
N ALA A 187 0.99 6.11 5.58
CA ALA A 187 0.51 6.72 4.35
C ALA A 187 1.59 7.61 3.72
N ASN A 188 2.24 8.45 4.53
CA ASN A 188 3.31 9.31 4.03
C ASN A 188 4.55 8.52 3.59
N SER A 189 4.93 7.45 4.29
CA SER A 189 6.11 6.67 3.94
C SER A 189 5.92 5.86 2.66
N VAL A 190 4.71 5.39 2.40
CA VAL A 190 4.37 4.76 1.12
C VAL A 190 4.47 5.78 -0.01
N ASN A 191 3.87 6.94 0.14
CA ASN A 191 3.94 8.02 -0.84
C ASN A 191 5.39 8.46 -1.13
N ILE A 192 6.24 8.53 -0.09
CA ILE A 192 7.67 8.84 -0.22
C ILE A 192 8.43 7.73 -0.97
N THR A 193 8.01 6.48 -0.87
CA THR A 193 8.72 5.34 -1.47
C THR A 193 8.25 5.03 -2.89
N ASP A 194 7.03 5.43 -3.26
CA ASP A 194 6.39 5.14 -4.55
C ASP A 194 6.83 6.10 -5.68
N TRP A 195 8.14 6.30 -5.81
CA TRP A 195 8.72 7.20 -6.84
C TRP A 195 9.53 6.46 -7.90
N LEU A 196 9.94 5.22 -7.64
CA LEU A 196 10.59 4.35 -8.60
C LEU A 196 9.60 3.35 -9.18
N ASP A 197 9.76 3.04 -10.49
CA ASP A 197 8.93 2.05 -11.16
C ASP A 197 9.02 0.73 -10.39
N TRP A 198 7.88 0.06 -10.18
CA TRP A 198 7.72 -1.26 -9.56
C TRP A 198 8.20 -1.41 -8.09
N LEU A 199 8.90 -0.44 -7.48
CA LEU A 199 9.42 -0.57 -6.12
C LEU A 199 8.32 -0.83 -5.08
N ALA A 200 7.40 0.12 -4.88
CA ALA A 200 6.37 0.04 -3.83
C ALA A 200 5.43 -1.17 -3.99
N TRP A 201 5.22 -1.62 -5.23
CA TRP A 201 4.29 -2.70 -5.56
C TRP A 201 4.82 -4.07 -5.20
N TRP A 202 6.08 -4.33 -5.46
CA TRP A 202 6.72 -5.55 -5.00
C TRP A 202 6.79 -5.61 -3.47
N LEU A 203 7.06 -4.48 -2.83
CA LEU A 203 7.06 -4.41 -1.38
C LEU A 203 5.67 -4.76 -0.82
N LEU A 204 4.62 -4.25 -1.45
CA LEU A 204 3.23 -4.54 -1.09
C LEU A 204 2.88 -6.02 -1.32
N LEU A 205 3.31 -6.60 -2.44
CA LEU A 205 3.08 -8.01 -2.77
C LEU A 205 3.64 -8.94 -1.69
N PHE A 206 4.90 -8.74 -1.28
CA PHE A 206 5.50 -9.54 -0.21
C PHE A 206 4.78 -9.36 1.12
N ALA A 207 4.36 -8.13 1.45
CA ALA A 207 3.60 -7.88 2.67
C ALA A 207 2.28 -8.65 2.67
N TYR A 208 1.51 -8.61 1.57
CA TYR A 208 0.28 -9.40 1.45
C TYR A 208 0.54 -10.92 1.46
N ALA A 209 1.68 -11.39 0.93
CA ALA A 209 2.04 -12.80 1.00
C ALA A 209 2.25 -13.26 2.45
N VAL A 210 2.94 -12.47 3.28
CA VAL A 210 3.07 -12.74 4.71
C VAL A 210 1.71 -12.76 5.39
N TYR A 211 0.84 -11.79 5.11
CA TYR A 211 -0.49 -11.75 5.71
C TYR A 211 -1.44 -12.82 5.18
N THR A 212 -1.23 -13.32 3.96
CA THR A 212 -1.92 -14.53 3.48
C THR A 212 -1.60 -15.73 4.37
N TYR A 213 -0.32 -15.92 4.70
CA TYR A 213 0.10 -16.99 5.60
C TYR A 213 -0.48 -16.81 7.00
N ILE A 214 -0.34 -15.61 7.60
CA ILE A 214 -0.85 -15.31 8.96
C ILE A 214 -2.36 -15.53 9.05
N THR A 215 -3.12 -15.04 8.08
CA THR A 215 -4.58 -15.17 8.07
C THR A 215 -5.02 -16.61 7.83
N PHE A 216 -4.31 -17.36 6.99
CA PHE A 216 -4.56 -18.78 6.78
C PHE A 216 -4.31 -19.58 8.05
N ASP A 217 -3.18 -19.36 8.71
CA ASP A 217 -2.78 -20.04 9.95
C ASP A 217 -3.74 -19.75 11.12
N ARG A 218 -4.39 -18.57 11.10
CA ARG A 218 -5.43 -18.18 12.07
C ARG A 218 -6.85 -18.61 11.67
N GLU A 219 -6.99 -19.47 10.67
CA GLU A 219 -8.26 -19.96 10.16
C GLU A 219 -9.19 -18.87 9.62
N LEU A 220 -8.66 -17.69 9.29
CA LEU A 220 -9.37 -16.59 8.64
C LEU A 220 -9.35 -16.79 7.11
N TYR A 221 -9.87 -17.91 6.63
CA TYR A 221 -9.71 -18.35 5.25
C TYR A 221 -10.26 -17.36 4.21
N LEU A 222 -11.39 -16.68 4.50
CA LEU A 222 -11.93 -15.67 3.59
C LEU A 222 -11.03 -14.45 3.50
N LEU A 223 -10.40 -14.08 4.60
CA LEU A 223 -9.42 -12.98 4.61
C LEU A 223 -8.14 -13.38 3.87
N SER A 224 -7.69 -14.62 4.02
CA SER A 224 -6.59 -15.16 3.25
C SER A 224 -6.90 -15.17 1.74
N ALA A 225 -8.11 -15.55 1.35
CA ALA A 225 -8.58 -15.52 -0.04
C ALA A 225 -8.58 -14.08 -0.61
N LEU A 226 -8.99 -13.09 0.19
CA LEU A 226 -8.91 -11.68 -0.19
C LEU A 226 -7.47 -11.22 -0.40
N CYS A 227 -6.55 -11.55 0.52
CA CYS A 227 -5.12 -11.25 0.38
C CYS A 227 -4.53 -11.85 -0.89
N VAL A 228 -4.81 -13.12 -1.18
CA VAL A 228 -4.37 -13.80 -2.39
C VAL A 228 -4.93 -13.14 -3.65
N SER A 229 -6.20 -12.73 -3.64
CA SER A 229 -6.80 -12.02 -4.77
C SER A 229 -6.08 -10.70 -5.07
N ILE A 230 -5.67 -9.96 -4.02
CA ILE A 230 -4.89 -8.73 -4.15
C ILE A 230 -3.49 -9.03 -4.70
N ILE A 231 -2.81 -10.08 -4.20
CA ILE A 231 -1.49 -10.49 -4.69
C ILE A 231 -1.52 -10.73 -6.20
N TRP A 232 -2.50 -11.48 -6.68
CA TRP A 232 -2.55 -11.83 -8.10
C TRP A 232 -2.97 -10.67 -8.99
N ALA A 233 -3.81 -9.78 -8.50
CA ALA A 233 -4.06 -8.50 -9.17
C ALA A 233 -2.79 -7.64 -9.25
N LEU A 234 -1.96 -7.65 -8.20
CA LEU A 234 -0.66 -6.96 -8.19
C LEU A 234 0.36 -7.61 -9.16
N ILE A 235 0.41 -8.95 -9.22
CA ILE A 235 1.29 -9.67 -10.17
C ILE A 235 0.90 -9.32 -11.61
N ALA A 236 -0.39 -9.36 -11.93
CA ALA A 236 -0.87 -9.00 -13.24
C ALA A 236 -0.58 -7.51 -13.57
N PHE A 237 -0.70 -6.62 -12.59
CA PHE A 237 -0.28 -5.22 -12.74
C PHE A 237 1.21 -5.11 -13.02
N LEU A 238 2.05 -5.77 -12.25
CA LEU A 238 3.52 -5.72 -12.39
C LEU A 238 3.97 -6.18 -13.76
N TRP A 239 3.29 -7.12 -14.40
CA TRP A 239 3.58 -7.55 -15.77
C TRP A 239 3.62 -6.39 -16.77
N PHE A 240 2.79 -5.38 -16.59
CA PHE A 240 2.73 -4.20 -17.45
C PHE A 240 3.50 -3.00 -16.91
N ASN A 241 3.87 -2.99 -15.63
CA ASN A 241 4.57 -1.89 -14.97
C ASN A 241 6.10 -2.07 -14.95
N VAL A 242 6.63 -3.19 -15.44
CA VAL A 242 8.08 -3.38 -15.63
C VAL A 242 8.64 -2.30 -16.53
N LYS A 243 9.83 -1.79 -16.20
CA LYS A 243 10.50 -0.70 -16.95
C LYS A 243 10.79 -1.08 -18.40
N PRO A 244 10.45 -0.22 -19.37
CA PRO A 244 9.78 1.06 -19.20
C PRO A 244 8.30 0.89 -18.88
N ALA A 245 7.86 1.47 -17.76
CA ALA A 245 6.49 1.31 -17.27
C ALA A 245 5.48 1.85 -18.31
N LYS A 246 4.50 1.02 -18.68
CA LYS A 246 3.43 1.42 -19.60
C LYS A 246 2.43 2.35 -18.94
N PHE A 247 2.45 2.45 -17.60
CA PHE A 247 1.54 3.25 -16.79
C PHE A 247 2.00 3.31 -15.33
N TYR A 248 1.43 4.28 -14.59
CA TYR A 248 1.67 4.47 -13.16
C TYR A 248 0.40 4.29 -12.35
N MET A 249 0.56 3.89 -11.09
CA MET A 249 -0.56 3.60 -10.23
C MET A 249 -1.06 4.84 -9.45
N TRP A 250 -0.23 5.71 -8.98
CA TRP A 250 -0.49 6.90 -8.17
C TRP A 250 -1.00 6.65 -6.73
N ASP A 251 -1.06 7.75 -5.96
CA ASP A 251 -1.31 7.77 -4.51
C ASP A 251 -2.61 7.07 -4.10
N MET A 252 -3.64 7.15 -4.94
CA MET A 252 -4.96 6.54 -4.73
C MET A 252 -4.90 5.07 -4.33
N TRP A 253 -3.92 4.34 -4.85
CA TRP A 253 -3.86 2.89 -4.69
C TRP A 253 -2.85 2.42 -3.68
N SER A 254 -1.66 3.01 -3.73
CA SER A 254 -0.64 2.71 -2.76
C SER A 254 -1.19 2.90 -1.35
N LEU A 255 -1.93 3.98 -1.14
CA LEU A 255 -2.49 4.31 0.16
C LEU A 255 -3.68 3.44 0.56
N SER A 256 -4.58 3.08 -0.39
CA SER A 256 -5.73 2.23 -0.06
C SER A 256 -5.33 0.79 0.26
N LEU A 257 -4.42 0.21 -0.51
CA LEU A 257 -3.93 -1.14 -0.24
C LEU A 257 -3.12 -1.21 1.06
N TRP A 258 -2.32 -0.18 1.35
CA TRP A 258 -1.61 -0.11 2.63
C TRP A 258 -2.55 0.10 3.81
N ALA A 259 -3.57 0.95 3.68
CA ALA A 259 -4.57 1.11 4.72
C ALA A 259 -5.29 -0.23 5.01
N ALA A 260 -5.66 -0.97 3.97
CA ALA A 260 -6.23 -2.30 4.12
C ALA A 260 -5.28 -3.27 4.84
N LEU A 261 -4.00 -3.26 4.50
CA LEU A 261 -3.00 -4.11 5.15
C LEU A 261 -2.85 -3.79 6.65
N TRP A 262 -2.90 -2.50 7.03
CA TRP A 262 -2.92 -2.10 8.42
C TRP A 262 -4.13 -2.63 9.17
N ILE A 263 -5.32 -2.58 8.55
CA ILE A 263 -6.54 -3.14 9.14
C ILE A 263 -6.39 -4.66 9.31
N ILE A 264 -5.81 -5.37 8.33
CA ILE A 264 -5.54 -6.80 8.45
C ILE A 264 -4.59 -7.08 9.63
N ALA A 265 -3.52 -6.29 9.76
CA ALA A 265 -2.57 -6.42 10.87
C ALA A 265 -3.23 -6.17 12.23
N MET A 266 -4.15 -5.22 12.30
CA MET A 266 -4.97 -4.97 13.50
C MET A 266 -5.88 -6.15 13.81
N ILE A 267 -6.68 -6.62 12.83
CA ILE A 267 -7.59 -7.76 12.99
C ILE A 267 -6.84 -9.03 13.44
N THR A 268 -5.65 -9.22 12.94
CA THR A 268 -4.80 -10.37 13.32
C THR A 268 -3.94 -10.10 14.54
N ASN A 269 -4.02 -8.92 15.15
CA ASN A 269 -3.17 -8.48 16.26
C ASN A 269 -1.67 -8.76 16.01
N THR A 270 -1.19 -8.39 14.81
CA THR A 270 0.19 -8.61 14.33
C THR A 270 0.85 -7.33 13.85
N ILE A 271 0.48 -6.20 14.46
CA ILE A 271 1.00 -4.88 14.10
C ILE A 271 2.53 -4.82 14.16
N PHE A 272 3.12 -5.45 15.17
CA PHE A 272 4.57 -5.47 15.33
C PHE A 272 5.27 -6.18 14.17
N ILE A 273 4.66 -7.26 13.66
CA ILE A 273 5.15 -7.97 12.48
C ILE A 273 5.10 -7.06 11.24
N LEU A 274 4.03 -6.28 11.10
CA LEU A 274 3.93 -5.31 10.02
C LEU A 274 5.05 -4.26 10.09
N PHE A 275 5.46 -3.80 11.28
CA PHE A 275 6.60 -2.90 11.42
C PHE A 275 7.91 -3.53 10.94
N ILE A 276 8.15 -4.81 11.23
CA ILE A 276 9.33 -5.54 10.74
C ILE A 276 9.32 -5.59 9.20
N ILE A 277 8.22 -6.01 8.62
CA ILE A 277 8.04 -6.07 7.17
C ILE A 277 8.19 -4.68 6.54
N TRP A 278 7.83 -3.64 7.25
CA TRP A 278 7.79 -2.25 6.75
C TRP A 278 9.12 -1.49 6.86
N ALA A 279 10.18 -2.16 7.22
CA ALA A 279 11.50 -1.58 7.51
C ALA A 279 12.01 -0.65 6.40
N ILE A 280 11.86 -0.99 5.11
CA ILE A 280 12.35 -0.17 4.00
C ILE A 280 11.56 1.14 3.86
N PHE A 281 10.24 1.13 4.05
CA PHE A 281 9.44 2.35 4.04
C PHE A 281 9.83 3.27 5.19
N ILE A 282 10.05 2.69 6.39
CA ILE A 282 10.56 3.43 7.55
C ILE A 282 11.91 4.04 7.22
N PHE A 283 12.84 3.28 6.66
CA PHE A 283 14.18 3.75 6.34
C PHE A 283 14.18 4.87 5.29
N ASN A 284 13.38 4.75 4.22
CA ASN A 284 13.22 5.81 3.23
C ASN A 284 12.67 7.09 3.87
N THR A 285 11.66 6.98 4.72
CA THR A 285 11.05 8.13 5.41
C THR A 285 12.04 8.78 6.40
N LEU A 286 12.73 7.97 7.19
CA LEU A 286 13.77 8.46 8.10
C LEU A 286 14.87 9.19 7.34
N SER A 287 15.27 8.73 6.16
CA SER A 287 16.27 9.41 5.34
C SER A 287 15.85 10.84 4.97
N VAL A 288 14.56 11.04 4.69
CA VAL A 288 13.99 12.37 4.42
C VAL A 288 13.99 13.23 5.66
N ILE A 289 13.54 12.70 6.80
CA ILE A 289 13.52 13.41 8.09
C ILE A 289 14.94 13.83 8.48
N ILE A 290 15.90 12.91 8.42
CA ILE A 290 17.31 13.16 8.71
C ILE A 290 17.87 14.25 7.80
N GLN A 291 17.59 14.19 6.49
CA GLN A 291 18.03 15.19 5.51
C GLN A 291 17.48 16.59 5.82
N LEU A 292 16.18 16.68 6.13
CA LEU A 292 15.52 17.96 6.44
C LEU A 292 16.04 18.54 7.74
N THR A 293 16.17 17.71 8.77
CA THR A 293 16.71 18.10 10.07
C THR A 293 18.16 18.58 9.96
N SER A 294 19.00 17.85 9.20
CA SER A 294 20.38 18.26 8.94
C SER A 294 20.45 19.62 8.25
N LYS A 295 19.65 19.83 7.20
CA LYS A 295 19.61 21.13 6.52
C LYS A 295 19.19 22.27 7.44
N LYS A 296 18.21 22.03 8.33
CA LYS A 296 17.74 23.03 9.29
C LYS A 296 18.78 23.35 10.36
N LEU A 297 19.39 22.32 10.97
CA LEU A 297 20.33 22.49 12.08
C LEU A 297 21.75 22.85 11.64
N ARG A 298 22.17 22.40 10.44
CA ARG A 298 23.53 22.55 9.94
C ARG A 298 23.65 23.55 8.79
N LYS A 299 22.83 24.61 8.78
CA LYS A 299 22.88 25.72 7.80
C LYS A 299 22.90 25.22 6.34
N GLY A 300 22.02 24.29 5.98
CA GLY A 300 21.87 23.78 4.61
C GLY A 300 22.76 22.57 4.25
N LYS A 301 23.61 22.07 5.17
CA LYS A 301 24.45 20.89 4.90
C LYS A 301 23.58 19.64 4.75
N LYS A 302 23.84 18.91 3.66
CA LYS A 302 23.17 17.63 3.33
C LYS A 302 23.94 16.46 3.93
N ILE A 303 23.23 15.39 4.30
CA ILE A 303 23.81 14.08 4.64
C ILE A 303 23.81 13.20 3.38
N PHE A 304 22.64 13.09 2.74
CA PHE A 304 22.49 12.38 1.48
C PHE A 304 22.59 13.34 0.29
N ARG A 305 23.07 12.90 -0.87
CA ARG A 305 23.04 13.71 -2.10
C ARG A 305 21.61 14.15 -2.43
N ILE A 306 20.69 13.19 -2.39
CA ILE A 306 19.23 13.39 -2.53
C ILE A 306 18.55 12.57 -1.44
N ALA A 307 17.36 12.93 -1.00
CA ALA A 307 16.46 12.14 -0.20
C ALA A 307 15.11 12.04 -0.94
N PRO A 308 14.40 10.92 -0.87
CA PRO A 308 14.60 9.69 -0.06
C PRO A 308 15.83 8.86 -0.45
N PHE A 309 16.14 7.84 0.37
CA PHE A 309 17.37 7.06 0.24
C PHE A 309 17.52 6.33 -1.11
N HIS A 310 16.43 5.81 -1.67
CA HIS A 310 16.47 5.17 -2.99
C HIS A 310 16.99 6.12 -4.07
N HIS A 311 16.62 7.42 -4.06
CA HIS A 311 17.17 8.41 -4.97
C HIS A 311 18.63 8.78 -4.66
N HIS A 312 19.07 8.63 -3.40
CA HIS A 312 20.47 8.77 -3.08
C HIS A 312 21.31 7.71 -3.79
N LEU A 313 20.83 6.47 -3.84
CA LEU A 313 21.49 5.36 -4.55
C LEU A 313 21.59 5.63 -6.05
N GLU A 314 20.55 6.18 -6.67
CA GLU A 314 20.60 6.62 -8.08
C GLU A 314 21.62 7.76 -8.27
N ALA A 315 21.65 8.74 -7.37
CA ALA A 315 22.56 9.88 -7.45
C ALA A 315 24.04 9.51 -7.25
N ILE A 316 24.35 8.37 -6.64
CA ILE A 316 25.72 7.82 -6.54
C ILE A 316 26.08 6.89 -7.68
N GLY A 317 25.18 6.68 -8.66
CA GLY A 317 25.46 5.99 -9.92
C GLY A 317 24.84 4.59 -10.08
N TRP A 318 23.92 4.17 -9.18
CA TRP A 318 23.18 2.92 -9.39
C TRP A 318 22.07 3.14 -10.42
N SER A 319 21.84 2.17 -11.29
CA SER A 319 20.64 2.21 -12.15
C SER A 319 19.37 2.00 -11.32
N GLU A 320 18.25 2.54 -11.78
CA GLU A 320 16.95 2.40 -11.12
C GLU A 320 16.61 0.92 -10.86
N GLU A 321 16.85 0.06 -11.85
CA GLU A 321 16.60 -1.38 -11.74
C GLU A 321 17.45 -2.03 -10.65
N THR A 322 18.73 -1.63 -10.54
CA THR A 322 19.62 -2.14 -9.50
C THR A 322 19.16 -1.73 -8.12
N VAL A 323 18.72 -0.48 -7.96
CA VAL A 323 18.17 0.03 -6.69
C VAL A 323 16.94 -0.76 -6.30
N VAL A 324 15.99 -0.89 -7.21
CA VAL A 324 14.72 -1.59 -6.96
C VAL A 324 14.97 -3.05 -6.62
N PHE A 325 15.75 -3.77 -7.41
CA PHE A 325 16.03 -5.19 -7.20
C PHE A 325 16.71 -5.48 -5.86
N ARG A 326 17.71 -4.66 -5.48
CA ARG A 326 18.40 -4.82 -4.19
C ARG A 326 17.50 -4.50 -3.00
N LEU A 327 16.65 -3.49 -3.12
CA LEU A 327 15.66 -3.20 -2.09
C LEU A 327 14.62 -4.33 -1.95
N TRP A 328 14.27 -5.02 -3.02
CA TRP A 328 13.42 -6.23 -2.94
C TRP A 328 14.08 -7.35 -2.16
N LEU A 329 15.34 -7.65 -2.46
CA LEU A 329 16.06 -8.70 -1.74
C LEU A 329 16.10 -8.41 -0.23
N ILE A 330 16.37 -7.17 0.14
CA ILE A 330 16.35 -6.74 1.54
C ILE A 330 14.93 -6.89 2.12
N TRP A 331 13.90 -6.49 1.39
CA TRP A 331 12.53 -6.63 1.84
C TRP A 331 12.09 -8.09 1.99
N MET A 332 12.47 -8.94 1.07
CA MET A 332 12.20 -10.37 1.16
C MET A 332 12.80 -10.93 2.46
N ILE A 333 14.01 -10.53 2.82
CA ILE A 333 14.65 -10.91 4.09
C ILE A 333 13.79 -10.44 5.28
N PHE A 334 13.36 -9.17 5.30
CA PHE A 334 12.50 -8.67 6.37
C PHE A 334 11.13 -9.37 6.40
N SER A 335 10.58 -9.76 5.26
CA SER A 335 9.35 -10.54 5.19
C SER A 335 9.52 -11.93 5.80
N ILE A 336 10.63 -12.59 5.52
CA ILE A 336 10.99 -13.87 6.15
C ILE A 336 11.15 -13.71 7.67
N PHE A 337 11.85 -12.66 8.12
CA PHE A 337 11.95 -12.35 9.54
C PHE A 337 10.59 -12.10 10.18
N GLY A 338 9.68 -11.41 9.49
CA GLY A 338 8.31 -11.22 9.96
C GLY A 338 7.57 -12.52 10.17
N VAL A 339 7.66 -13.46 9.22
CA VAL A 339 7.07 -14.82 9.35
C VAL A 339 7.73 -15.60 10.48
N MET A 340 9.05 -15.61 10.56
CA MET A 340 9.78 -16.28 11.64
C MET A 340 9.35 -15.74 13.01
N PHE A 341 9.27 -14.42 13.13
CA PHE A 341 8.83 -13.79 14.37
C PHE A 341 7.39 -14.16 14.73
N TYR A 342 6.49 -14.22 13.74
CA TYR A 342 5.12 -14.70 13.93
C TYR A 342 5.09 -16.13 14.48
N ILE A 343 5.87 -17.04 13.90
CA ILE A 343 5.94 -18.44 14.35
C ILE A 343 6.48 -18.55 15.77
N LEU A 344 7.48 -17.73 16.12
CA LEU A 344 8.08 -17.72 17.47
C LEU A 344 7.14 -17.13 18.54
N GLN A 345 6.15 -16.33 18.16
CA GLN A 345 5.15 -15.78 19.08
C GLN A 345 3.98 -16.73 19.34
N LYS A 346 3.88 -17.82 18.61
CA LYS A 346 2.80 -18.81 18.70
C LYS A 346 3.09 -19.84 19.79
#